data_9851732b9906bc1cecc63be123b60a5a
#
_entry.id   9851732b9906bc1cecc63be123b60a5a
#
_cell.length_a   1.000
_cell.length_b   1.000
_cell.length_c   1.000
_cell.angle_alpha   90.00
_cell.angle_beta   90.00
_cell.angle_gamma   90.00
#
_symmetry.space_group_name_H-M   'P 1'
#
loop_
_entity.id
_entity.type
_entity.pdbx_description
1 polymer ?
#
loop_
_entity_poly.entity_id
_entity_poly.type
_entity_poly.pdbx_seq_one_letter_code
_entity_poly.pdbx_strand_id
1 'polypeptide(L)'
;DVKGHDEFAILGKSTNGMISNVKSLIEQTKNISGMVDNSVETVAQNAQQLLDDTQKITVAIQEIEHGVVQQAEDSEDCLRQMDNLSDKINLVSDNSDKIARIADDTSKIVESGMTSIQELKGNAESTVQITNQVIEEITKLKDSSKSIAHIIGAINEIAEQTNLLSLNASIEAARAGEAGRGFAVVADEIRKLAEQSVDSVNEIRKIVDDINAKTNDTVNIAKKAEDVVEIQGESLQNAEHVFDKIQEQFTELISNLDEITNGIDTIADAKAQTIDAIQSISAVSQETAAASEEVTETANRQLQQVETLNEAAQNLNQNSSALANAIDLFKI
;
A
#
# COMPACT_ATOMS: atom_id res chain seq x y z
N ASP A 1 -31.07 3.07 -113.03
CA ASP A 1 -30.05 3.84 -113.78
C ASP A 1 -30.73 4.77 -114.79
N VAL A 2 -30.71 6.09 -114.56
CA VAL A 2 -31.24 7.09 -115.48
C VAL A 2 -30.13 7.38 -116.48
N LYS A 3 -30.32 6.92 -117.72
CA LYS A 3 -29.42 7.13 -118.88
C LYS A 3 -29.98 8.26 -119.76
N GLY A 4 -29.36 9.41 -119.82
CA GLY A 4 -29.72 10.55 -120.66
C GLY A 4 -29.01 11.81 -120.17
N HIS A 5 -29.05 12.90 -120.97
CA HIS A 5 -28.48 14.20 -120.67
C HIS A 5 -29.55 15.31 -120.72
N ASP A 6 -30.81 14.92 -120.77
CA ASP A 6 -31.96 15.81 -120.77
C ASP A 6 -32.41 16.17 -119.31
N GLU A 7 -33.34 17.09 -119.15
CA GLU A 7 -33.86 17.58 -117.90
C GLU A 7 -34.47 16.45 -117.08
N PHE A 8 -35.01 15.42 -117.68
CA PHE A 8 -35.54 14.22 -116.99
C PHE A 8 -34.44 13.35 -116.41
N ALA A 9 -33.31 13.25 -117.10
CA ALA A 9 -32.16 12.51 -116.61
C ALA A 9 -31.50 13.22 -115.33
N ILE A 10 -31.45 14.56 -115.41
CA ILE A 10 -30.98 15.40 -114.26
C ILE A 10 -31.94 15.25 -113.05
N LEU A 11 -33.27 15.35 -113.29
CA LEU A 11 -34.29 15.15 -112.25
C LEU A 11 -34.19 13.74 -111.66
N GLY A 12 -34.07 12.72 -112.47
CA GLY A 12 -33.94 11.35 -112.02
C GLY A 12 -32.68 11.12 -111.17
N LYS A 13 -31.56 11.74 -111.53
CA LYS A 13 -30.31 11.68 -110.76
C LYS A 13 -30.42 12.40 -109.40
N SER A 14 -31.08 13.57 -109.44
CA SER A 14 -31.35 14.32 -108.20
C SER A 14 -32.29 13.56 -107.27
N THR A 15 -33.35 12.93 -107.81
CA THR A 15 -34.29 12.11 -107.00
C THR A 15 -33.59 10.86 -106.44
N ASN A 16 -32.72 10.17 -107.20
CA ASN A 16 -31.96 9.05 -106.73
C ASN A 16 -30.95 9.48 -105.64
N GLY A 17 -30.32 10.67 -105.77
CA GLY A 17 -29.48 11.23 -104.74
C GLY A 17 -30.23 11.51 -103.50
N MET A 18 -31.45 12.10 -103.57
CA MET A 18 -32.33 12.33 -102.42
C MET A 18 -32.74 11.01 -101.72
N ILE A 19 -33.13 9.98 -102.53
CA ILE A 19 -33.45 8.65 -101.97
C ILE A 19 -32.23 8.04 -101.26
N SER A 20 -31.04 8.13 -101.79
CA SER A 20 -29.83 7.62 -101.21
C SER A 20 -29.52 8.31 -99.89
N ASN A 21 -29.68 9.64 -99.82
CA ASN A 21 -29.45 10.42 -98.58
C ASN A 21 -30.49 10.08 -97.51
N VAL A 22 -31.77 9.94 -97.92
CA VAL A 22 -32.84 9.51 -97.02
C VAL A 22 -32.56 8.11 -96.45
N LYS A 23 -32.14 7.17 -97.31
CA LYS A 23 -31.74 5.82 -96.89
C LYS A 23 -30.62 5.86 -95.81
N SER A 24 -29.55 6.61 -96.13
CA SER A 24 -28.43 6.77 -95.19
C SER A 24 -28.87 7.40 -93.84
N LEU A 25 -29.74 8.43 -93.84
CA LEU A 25 -30.30 9.04 -92.66
C LEU A 25 -31.10 8.04 -91.77
N ILE A 26 -31.92 7.21 -92.44
CA ILE A 26 -32.72 6.18 -91.74
C ILE A 26 -31.81 5.12 -91.11
N GLU A 27 -30.76 4.63 -91.85
CA GLU A 27 -29.78 3.69 -91.30
C GLU A 27 -29.03 4.28 -90.09
N GLN A 28 -28.61 5.55 -90.14
CA GLN A 28 -27.97 6.23 -89.05
C GLN A 28 -28.91 6.38 -87.82
N THR A 29 -30.18 6.76 -88.11
CA THR A 29 -31.17 6.90 -87.06
C THR A 29 -31.49 5.57 -86.38
N LYS A 30 -31.53 4.48 -87.09
CA LYS A 30 -31.71 3.10 -86.60
C LYS A 30 -30.54 2.71 -85.66
N ASN A 31 -29.29 3.01 -86.10
CA ASN A 31 -28.10 2.76 -85.24
C ASN A 31 -28.08 3.60 -83.98
N ILE A 32 -28.45 4.89 -84.08
CA ILE A 32 -28.55 5.77 -82.93
C ILE A 32 -29.63 5.27 -81.96
N SER A 33 -30.82 4.86 -82.46
CA SER A 33 -31.86 4.27 -81.61
C SER A 33 -31.36 3.05 -80.84
N GLY A 34 -30.65 2.11 -81.48
CA GLY A 34 -30.05 0.96 -80.85
C GLY A 34 -28.96 1.32 -79.76
N MET A 35 -28.20 2.39 -80.02
CA MET A 35 -27.23 2.91 -79.01
C MET A 35 -27.96 3.53 -77.81
N VAL A 36 -29.09 4.21 -78.04
CA VAL A 36 -29.92 4.76 -76.95
C VAL A 36 -30.50 3.64 -76.13
N ASP A 37 -31.04 2.58 -76.73
CA ASP A 37 -31.60 1.44 -75.97
C ASP A 37 -30.55 0.77 -75.10
N ASN A 38 -29.31 0.55 -75.53
CA ASN A 38 -28.21 0.02 -74.75
C ASN A 38 -27.80 0.97 -73.61
N SER A 39 -27.85 2.29 -73.87
CA SER A 39 -27.56 3.30 -72.85
C SER A 39 -28.61 3.33 -71.78
N VAL A 40 -29.91 3.19 -72.12
CA VAL A 40 -31.02 3.12 -71.15
C VAL A 40 -30.91 1.88 -70.33
N GLU A 41 -30.59 0.72 -70.82
CA GLU A 41 -30.38 -0.51 -70.09
C GLU A 41 -29.23 -0.32 -69.04
N THR A 42 -28.11 0.30 -69.45
CA THR A 42 -26.99 0.60 -68.55
C THR A 42 -27.41 1.57 -67.44
N VAL A 43 -28.18 2.62 -67.77
CA VAL A 43 -28.69 3.57 -66.78
C VAL A 43 -29.65 2.88 -65.80
N ALA A 44 -30.54 2.01 -66.26
CA ALA A 44 -31.45 1.27 -65.34
C ALA A 44 -30.69 0.32 -64.38
N GLN A 45 -29.66 -0.37 -64.90
CA GLN A 45 -28.79 -1.22 -64.05
C GLN A 45 -28.03 -0.40 -62.99
N ASN A 46 -27.47 0.74 -63.36
CA ASN A 46 -26.77 1.64 -62.43
C ASN A 46 -27.72 2.23 -61.43
N ALA A 47 -28.96 2.58 -61.82
CA ALA A 47 -29.99 3.05 -60.89
C ALA A 47 -30.34 1.98 -59.84
N GLN A 48 -30.49 0.72 -60.27
CA GLN A 48 -30.78 -0.39 -59.33
C GLN A 48 -29.60 -0.61 -58.35
N GLN A 49 -28.36 -0.54 -58.82
CA GLN A 49 -27.18 -0.65 -57.95
C GLN A 49 -27.08 0.51 -56.97
N LEU A 50 -27.36 1.74 -57.38
CA LEU A 50 -27.44 2.91 -56.50
C LEU A 50 -28.51 2.75 -55.41
N LEU A 51 -29.68 2.16 -55.75
CA LEU A 51 -30.71 1.85 -54.79
C LEU A 51 -30.20 0.90 -53.71
N ASP A 52 -29.56 -0.21 -54.09
CA ASP A 52 -28.99 -1.19 -53.21
C ASP A 52 -27.90 -0.60 -52.28
N ASP A 53 -27.02 0.22 -52.85
CA ASP A 53 -25.92 0.83 -52.13
C ASP A 53 -26.44 1.89 -51.11
N THR A 54 -27.47 2.67 -51.50
CA THR A 54 -28.10 3.64 -50.59
C THR A 54 -28.82 2.94 -49.44
N GLN A 55 -29.41 1.76 -49.70
CA GLN A 55 -30.06 0.96 -48.64
C GLN A 55 -29.02 0.41 -47.63
N LYS A 56 -27.85 -0.02 -48.10
CA LYS A 56 -26.72 -0.43 -47.21
C LYS A 56 -26.22 0.74 -46.41
N ILE A 57 -26.08 1.94 -46.99
CA ILE A 57 -25.70 3.16 -46.27
C ILE A 57 -26.71 3.44 -45.15
N THR A 58 -28.00 3.36 -45.41
CA THR A 58 -29.03 3.59 -44.40
C THR A 58 -28.92 2.62 -43.21
N VAL A 59 -28.66 1.33 -43.48
CA VAL A 59 -28.45 0.34 -42.40
C VAL A 59 -27.17 0.64 -41.60
N ALA A 60 -26.06 0.97 -42.26
CA ALA A 60 -24.82 1.31 -41.59
C ALA A 60 -24.95 2.56 -40.69
N ILE A 61 -25.71 3.56 -41.15
CA ILE A 61 -25.98 4.76 -40.32
C ILE A 61 -26.81 4.40 -39.08
N GLN A 62 -27.81 3.54 -39.18
CA GLN A 62 -28.59 3.07 -38.03
C GLN A 62 -27.68 2.36 -36.97
N GLU A 63 -26.71 1.58 -37.44
CA GLU A 63 -25.72 0.96 -36.53
C GLU A 63 -24.81 2.00 -35.85
N ILE A 64 -24.40 3.06 -36.58
CA ILE A 64 -23.62 4.17 -36.03
C ILE A 64 -24.46 4.93 -34.98
N GLU A 65 -25.72 5.26 -35.27
CA GLU A 65 -26.62 5.93 -34.31
C GLU A 65 -26.77 5.13 -33.02
N HIS A 66 -26.96 3.80 -33.12
CA HIS A 66 -27.01 2.94 -31.96
C HIS A 66 -25.68 2.94 -31.18
N GLY A 67 -24.53 2.91 -31.88
CA GLY A 67 -23.21 2.99 -31.25
C GLY A 67 -22.97 4.30 -30.53
N VAL A 68 -23.45 5.43 -31.07
CA VAL A 68 -23.36 6.76 -30.46
C VAL A 68 -24.17 6.84 -29.14
N VAL A 69 -25.38 6.28 -29.14
CA VAL A 69 -26.21 6.22 -27.91
C VAL A 69 -25.52 5.39 -26.84
N GLN A 70 -25.01 4.21 -27.19
CA GLN A 70 -24.26 3.36 -26.26
C GLN A 70 -23.01 4.07 -25.72
N GLN A 71 -22.28 4.79 -26.58
CA GLN A 71 -21.10 5.54 -26.20
C GLN A 71 -21.42 6.68 -25.22
N ALA A 72 -22.57 7.32 -25.37
CA ALA A 72 -23.04 8.35 -24.42
C ALA A 72 -23.35 7.73 -23.05
N GLU A 73 -24.06 6.59 -23.00
CA GLU A 73 -24.31 5.85 -21.77
C GLU A 73 -23.02 5.40 -21.07
N ASP A 74 -22.07 4.83 -21.82
CA ASP A 74 -20.78 4.38 -21.30
C ASP A 74 -19.97 5.57 -20.73
N SER A 75 -20.07 6.74 -21.39
CA SER A 75 -19.40 7.98 -20.92
C SER A 75 -19.99 8.46 -19.59
N GLU A 76 -21.31 8.43 -19.42
CA GLU A 76 -21.96 8.76 -18.15
C GLU A 76 -21.57 7.78 -17.04
N ASP A 77 -21.48 6.49 -17.34
CA ASP A 77 -21.04 5.47 -16.39
C ASP A 77 -19.59 5.68 -15.97
N CYS A 78 -18.70 6.01 -16.90
CA CYS A 78 -17.33 6.39 -16.59
C CYS A 78 -17.24 7.61 -15.68
N LEU A 79 -18.04 8.66 -15.92
CA LEU A 79 -18.05 9.82 -15.03
C LEU A 79 -18.50 9.45 -13.61
N ARG A 80 -19.51 8.60 -13.46
CA ARG A 80 -19.95 8.10 -12.14
C ARG A 80 -18.85 7.29 -11.44
N GLN A 81 -18.08 6.49 -12.19
CA GLN A 81 -16.93 5.76 -11.65
C GLN A 81 -15.81 6.70 -11.21
N MET A 82 -15.55 7.79 -11.95
CA MET A 82 -14.58 8.81 -11.58
C MET A 82 -14.99 9.57 -10.32
N ASP A 83 -16.28 9.79 -10.09
CA ASP A 83 -16.80 10.37 -8.84
C ASP A 83 -16.58 9.44 -7.65
N ASN A 84 -16.94 8.16 -7.79
CA ASN A 84 -16.67 7.13 -6.78
C ASN A 84 -15.15 6.98 -6.48
N LEU A 85 -14.29 7.10 -7.50
CA LEU A 85 -12.85 7.09 -7.32
C LEU A 85 -12.39 8.29 -6.50
N SER A 86 -13.01 9.47 -6.67
CA SER A 86 -12.74 10.66 -5.85
C SER A 86 -12.97 10.40 -4.37
N ASP A 87 -14.10 9.78 -4.04
CA ASP A 87 -14.43 9.44 -2.65
C ASP A 87 -13.40 8.46 -2.05
N LYS A 88 -12.95 7.48 -2.85
CA LYS A 88 -11.92 6.54 -2.40
C LYS A 88 -10.55 7.20 -2.21
N ILE A 89 -10.16 8.10 -3.10
CA ILE A 89 -8.93 8.90 -2.97
C ILE A 89 -8.96 9.70 -1.68
N ASN A 90 -10.05 10.42 -1.40
CA ASN A 90 -10.22 11.21 -0.18
C ASN A 90 -10.14 10.31 1.07
N LEU A 91 -10.79 9.15 1.06
CA LEU A 91 -10.74 8.19 2.17
C LEU A 91 -9.32 7.67 2.42
N VAL A 92 -8.55 7.36 1.37
CA VAL A 92 -7.16 6.91 1.50
C VAL A 92 -6.28 8.03 2.04
N SER A 93 -6.46 9.27 1.56
CA SER A 93 -5.77 10.45 2.06
C SER A 93 -6.02 10.68 3.56
N ASP A 94 -7.29 10.69 3.98
CA ASP A 94 -7.68 10.84 5.39
C ASP A 94 -7.09 9.73 6.29
N ASN A 95 -7.05 8.50 5.79
CA ASN A 95 -6.48 7.40 6.54
C ASN A 95 -4.95 7.51 6.63
N SER A 96 -4.28 7.94 5.56
CA SER A 96 -2.83 8.19 5.57
C SER A 96 -2.46 9.26 6.59
N ASP A 97 -3.21 10.36 6.66
CA ASP A 97 -3.03 11.41 7.67
C ASP A 97 -3.22 10.89 9.11
N LYS A 98 -4.22 10.03 9.33
CA LYS A 98 -4.43 9.41 10.65
C LYS A 98 -3.26 8.50 11.03
N ILE A 99 -2.78 7.67 10.09
CA ILE A 99 -1.65 6.78 10.34
C ILE A 99 -0.38 7.58 10.62
N ALA A 100 -0.14 8.69 9.89
CA ALA A 100 1.00 9.58 10.13
C ALA A 100 0.99 10.16 11.56
N ARG A 101 -0.17 10.60 12.04
CA ARG A 101 -0.32 11.08 13.43
C ARG A 101 -0.07 9.98 14.45
N ILE A 102 -0.62 8.77 14.23
CA ILE A 102 -0.39 7.63 15.12
C ILE A 102 1.10 7.26 15.14
N ALA A 103 1.79 7.31 14.00
CA ALA A 103 3.22 7.04 13.90
C ALA A 103 4.05 8.08 14.67
N ASP A 104 3.75 9.37 14.55
CA ASP A 104 4.40 10.46 15.29
C ASP A 104 4.18 10.30 16.81
N ASP A 105 2.94 10.07 17.23
CA ASP A 105 2.63 9.87 18.65
C ASP A 105 3.32 8.62 19.24
N THR A 106 3.39 7.54 18.44
CA THR A 106 4.08 6.31 18.87
C THR A 106 5.59 6.52 18.94
N SER A 107 6.18 7.28 18.02
CA SER A 107 7.60 7.65 18.06
C SER A 107 7.94 8.40 19.37
N LYS A 108 7.09 9.31 19.83
CA LYS A 108 7.24 10.01 21.11
C LYS A 108 7.14 9.07 22.30
N ILE A 109 6.24 8.07 22.26
CA ILE A 109 6.13 7.04 23.31
C ILE A 109 7.40 6.19 23.36
N VAL A 110 7.96 5.82 22.20
CA VAL A 110 9.21 5.08 22.09
C VAL A 110 10.37 5.88 22.71
N GLU A 111 10.50 7.16 22.40
CA GLU A 111 11.51 8.05 22.97
C GLU A 111 11.39 8.16 24.52
N SER A 112 10.17 8.27 25.02
CA SER A 112 9.91 8.25 26.47
C SER A 112 10.27 6.89 27.11
N GLY A 113 9.98 5.79 26.41
CA GLY A 113 10.36 4.43 26.81
C GLY A 113 11.87 4.25 26.90
N MET A 114 12.61 4.74 25.91
CA MET A 114 14.08 4.75 25.90
C MET A 114 14.66 5.53 27.08
N THR A 115 14.10 6.71 27.38
CA THR A 115 14.50 7.51 28.52
C THR A 115 14.31 6.73 29.83
N SER A 116 13.17 6.05 29.97
CA SER A 116 12.88 5.23 31.17
C SER A 116 13.83 4.04 31.31
N ILE A 117 14.24 3.42 30.21
CA ILE A 117 15.24 2.34 30.23
C ILE A 117 16.60 2.87 30.68
N GLN A 118 17.01 4.05 30.20
CA GLN A 118 18.28 4.66 30.63
C GLN A 118 18.29 4.99 32.11
N GLU A 119 17.16 5.48 32.64
CA GLU A 119 17.02 5.71 34.11
C GLU A 119 17.10 4.39 34.89
N LEU A 120 16.42 3.34 34.43
CA LEU A 120 16.49 2.01 35.08
C LEU A 120 17.90 1.44 35.06
N LYS A 121 18.66 1.62 33.96
CA LYS A 121 20.06 1.22 33.86
C LYS A 121 20.94 1.95 34.88
N GLY A 122 20.76 3.27 35.02
CA GLY A 122 21.46 4.05 36.06
C GLY A 122 21.11 3.59 37.47
N ASN A 123 19.86 3.23 37.73
CA ASN A 123 19.43 2.68 39.02
C ASN A 123 20.03 1.28 39.30
N ALA A 124 20.14 0.44 38.30
CA ALA A 124 20.79 -0.87 38.40
C ALA A 124 22.29 -0.71 38.74
N GLU A 125 23.00 0.16 38.04
CA GLU A 125 24.41 0.48 38.34
C GLU A 125 24.59 1.01 39.76
N SER A 126 23.71 1.90 40.24
CA SER A 126 23.70 2.41 41.59
C SER A 126 23.48 1.30 42.62
N THR A 127 22.58 0.34 42.30
CA THR A 127 22.30 -0.81 43.18
C THR A 127 23.53 -1.70 43.33
N VAL A 128 24.28 -1.96 42.24
CA VAL A 128 25.58 -2.67 42.33
C VAL A 128 26.55 -1.95 43.22
N GLN A 129 26.70 -0.63 43.09
CA GLN A 129 27.62 0.17 43.94
C GLN A 129 27.23 0.08 45.43
N ILE A 130 25.92 0.22 45.75
CA ILE A 130 25.44 0.10 47.13
C ILE A 130 25.67 -1.31 47.67
N THR A 131 25.41 -2.34 46.88
CA THR A 131 25.65 -3.75 47.26
C THR A 131 27.11 -4.01 47.58
N ASN A 132 28.01 -3.50 46.79
CA ASN A 132 29.47 -3.60 47.02
C ASN A 132 29.88 -2.87 48.29
N GLN A 133 29.33 -1.69 48.58
CA GLN A 133 29.57 -0.99 49.88
C GLN A 133 29.07 -1.80 51.08
N VAL A 134 27.88 -2.43 50.93
CA VAL A 134 27.34 -3.32 52.00
C VAL A 134 28.30 -4.49 52.26
N ILE A 135 28.82 -5.15 51.22
CA ILE A 135 29.79 -6.25 51.31
C ILE A 135 31.06 -5.78 52.01
N GLU A 136 31.57 -4.59 51.71
CA GLU A 136 32.75 -4.00 52.37
C GLU A 136 32.51 -3.78 53.86
N GLU A 137 31.40 -3.12 54.24
CA GLU A 137 31.08 -2.85 55.63
C GLU A 137 30.83 -4.15 56.43
N ILE A 138 30.20 -5.14 55.86
CA ILE A 138 30.03 -6.46 56.48
C ILE A 138 31.38 -7.17 56.66
N THR A 139 32.31 -7.02 55.72
CA THR A 139 33.67 -7.57 55.84
C THR A 139 34.40 -6.93 56.99
N LYS A 140 34.31 -5.60 57.21
CA LYS A 140 34.87 -4.89 58.37
C LYS A 140 34.26 -5.38 59.67
N LEU A 141 32.91 -5.63 59.70
CA LEU A 141 32.24 -6.17 60.88
C LEU A 141 32.76 -7.59 61.21
N LYS A 142 32.97 -8.44 60.20
CA LYS A 142 33.55 -9.78 60.35
C LYS A 142 34.92 -9.73 60.97
N ASP A 143 35.81 -8.81 60.53
CA ASP A 143 37.15 -8.66 61.09
C ASP A 143 37.13 -8.09 62.50
N SER A 144 36.18 -7.18 62.81
CA SER A 144 35.95 -6.71 64.17
C SER A 144 35.49 -7.85 65.10
N SER A 145 34.56 -8.68 64.64
CA SER A 145 34.07 -9.85 65.39
C SER A 145 35.17 -10.89 65.61
N LYS A 146 36.11 -11.11 64.71
CA LYS A 146 37.28 -11.95 64.90
C LYS A 146 38.19 -11.39 65.98
N SER A 147 38.40 -10.04 66.00
CA SER A 147 39.19 -9.38 67.01
C SER A 147 38.55 -9.52 68.39
N ILE A 148 37.20 -9.39 68.52
CA ILE A 148 36.47 -9.64 69.73
C ILE A 148 36.63 -11.11 70.19
N ALA A 149 36.53 -12.07 69.26
CA ALA A 149 36.75 -13.48 69.59
C ALA A 149 38.13 -13.74 70.17
N HIS A 150 39.16 -13.07 69.69
CA HIS A 150 40.54 -13.16 70.25
C HIS A 150 40.63 -12.60 71.61
N ILE A 151 40.00 -11.42 71.89
CA ILE A 151 39.97 -10.81 73.19
C ILE A 151 39.21 -11.71 74.25
N ILE A 152 38.08 -12.28 73.83
CA ILE A 152 37.30 -13.23 74.58
C ILE A 152 38.14 -14.46 74.99
N GLY A 153 38.93 -14.96 74.02
CA GLY A 153 39.89 -16.06 74.27
C GLY A 153 40.87 -15.71 75.38
N ALA A 154 41.48 -14.51 75.31
CA ALA A 154 42.42 -14.05 76.35
C ALA A 154 41.75 -13.86 77.73
N ILE A 155 40.50 -13.34 77.73
CA ILE A 155 39.74 -13.19 79.01
C ILE A 155 39.44 -14.58 79.64
N ASN A 156 39.06 -15.55 78.75
CA ASN A 156 38.87 -16.92 79.24
C ASN A 156 40.13 -17.53 79.88
N GLU A 157 41.27 -17.36 79.22
CA GLU A 157 42.55 -17.81 79.78
C GLU A 157 42.85 -17.19 81.12
N ILE A 158 42.62 -15.83 81.31
CA ILE A 158 42.78 -15.13 82.52
C ILE A 158 41.83 -15.66 83.60
N ALA A 159 40.56 -15.86 83.27
CA ALA A 159 39.56 -16.40 84.18
C ALA A 159 39.89 -17.82 84.67
N GLU A 160 40.33 -18.71 83.74
CA GLU A 160 40.79 -20.03 84.09
C GLU A 160 42.05 -20.03 84.96
N GLN A 161 43.03 -19.17 84.65
CA GLN A 161 44.19 -18.99 85.51
C GLN A 161 43.83 -18.44 86.86
N THR A 162 42.87 -17.47 86.95
CA THR A 162 42.37 -16.93 88.26
C THR A 162 41.66 -17.99 89.08
N ASN A 163 40.87 -18.84 88.42
CA ASN A 163 40.19 -19.98 89.05
C ASN A 163 41.22 -20.97 89.59
N LEU A 164 42.27 -21.31 88.88
CA LEU A 164 43.34 -22.18 89.34
C LEU A 164 44.15 -21.55 90.50
N LEU A 165 44.45 -20.22 90.44
CA LEU A 165 45.14 -19.49 91.46
C LEU A 165 44.32 -19.40 92.75
N SER A 166 43.02 -19.15 92.67
CA SER A 166 42.11 -19.09 93.78
C SER A 166 41.90 -20.45 94.47
N LEU A 167 41.86 -21.54 93.62
CA LEU A 167 41.80 -22.90 94.16
C LEU A 167 43.08 -23.25 94.89
N ASN A 168 44.23 -22.91 94.39
CA ASN A 168 45.50 -23.11 95.10
C ASN A 168 45.57 -22.29 96.43
N ALA A 169 45.09 -21.04 96.42
CA ALA A 169 44.99 -20.19 97.64
C ALA A 169 44.00 -20.77 98.67
N SER A 170 42.84 -21.32 98.18
CA SER A 170 41.88 -22.00 99.04
C SER A 170 42.49 -23.25 99.73
N ILE A 171 43.28 -24.01 99.00
CA ILE A 171 43.97 -25.22 99.48
C ILE A 171 45.00 -24.78 100.58
N GLU A 172 45.82 -23.79 100.33
CA GLU A 172 46.86 -23.35 101.22
C GLU A 172 46.27 -22.66 102.46
N ALA A 173 45.14 -21.92 102.28
CA ALA A 173 44.39 -21.34 103.42
C ALA A 173 43.77 -22.43 104.30
N ALA A 174 43.25 -23.53 103.77
CA ALA A 174 42.79 -24.67 104.51
C ALA A 174 43.95 -25.37 105.25
N ARG A 175 45.13 -25.40 104.67
CA ARG A 175 46.36 -25.98 105.25
C ARG A 175 46.89 -25.17 106.46
N ALA A 176 46.61 -23.84 106.48
CA ALA A 176 46.99 -22.96 107.64
C ALA A 176 46.04 -23.02 108.84
N GLY A 177 44.98 -23.79 108.76
CA GLY A 177 44.01 -24.04 109.81
C GLY A 177 43.25 -22.81 110.28
N GLU A 178 43.09 -22.56 111.59
CA GLU A 178 42.35 -21.41 112.14
C GLU A 178 42.92 -20.02 111.66
N ALA A 179 44.23 -19.90 111.43
CA ALA A 179 44.88 -18.70 110.97
C ALA A 179 44.58 -18.34 109.49
N GLY A 180 44.19 -19.32 108.66
CA GLY A 180 43.87 -19.14 107.28
C GLY A 180 42.41 -18.93 106.97
N ARG A 181 41.50 -18.98 107.96
CA ARG A 181 40.04 -19.01 107.76
C ARG A 181 39.47 -17.80 107.00
N GLY A 182 40.01 -16.56 107.25
CA GLY A 182 39.61 -15.37 106.48
C GLY A 182 40.10 -15.38 105.02
N PHE A 183 41.30 -15.93 104.78
CA PHE A 183 41.86 -16.11 103.47
C PHE A 183 41.12 -17.16 102.63
N ALA A 184 40.66 -18.24 103.30
CA ALA A 184 39.87 -19.28 102.60
C ALA A 184 38.53 -18.74 102.04
N VAL A 185 37.84 -17.88 102.75
CA VAL A 185 36.60 -17.22 102.34
C VAL A 185 36.85 -16.33 101.09
N VAL A 186 37.92 -15.52 101.16
CA VAL A 186 38.26 -14.63 100.02
C VAL A 186 38.67 -15.44 98.77
N ALA A 187 39.45 -16.51 98.97
CA ALA A 187 39.87 -17.39 97.91
C ALA A 187 38.70 -18.11 97.27
N ASP A 188 37.71 -18.60 98.03
CA ASP A 188 36.49 -19.22 97.51
C ASP A 188 35.60 -18.21 96.75
N GLU A 189 35.54 -16.95 97.20
CA GLU A 189 34.80 -15.89 96.54
C GLU A 189 35.45 -15.51 95.21
N ILE A 190 36.82 -15.42 95.16
CA ILE A 190 37.55 -15.19 93.90
C ILE A 190 37.33 -16.37 92.95
N ARG A 191 37.31 -17.61 93.47
CA ARG A 191 37.01 -18.78 92.66
C ARG A 191 35.61 -18.69 91.99
N LYS A 192 34.57 -18.34 92.76
CA LYS A 192 33.20 -18.15 92.25
C LYS A 192 33.14 -17.04 91.19
N LEU A 193 33.82 -15.92 91.38
CA LEU A 193 33.90 -14.82 90.44
C LEU A 193 34.61 -15.26 89.15
N ALA A 194 35.65 -16.07 89.28
CA ALA A 194 36.35 -16.62 88.15
C ALA A 194 35.47 -17.58 87.32
N GLU A 195 34.75 -18.48 88.05
CA GLU A 195 33.77 -19.38 87.35
C GLU A 195 32.64 -18.58 86.65
N GLN A 196 32.08 -17.55 87.32
CA GLN A 196 31.10 -16.67 86.72
C GLN A 196 31.66 -15.92 85.46
N SER A 197 32.94 -15.55 85.50
CA SER A 197 33.64 -14.91 84.37
C SER A 197 33.76 -15.88 83.17
N VAL A 198 34.12 -17.16 83.39
CA VAL A 198 34.16 -18.20 82.40
C VAL A 198 32.77 -18.39 81.77
N ASP A 199 31.70 -18.46 82.60
CA ASP A 199 30.35 -18.59 82.08
C ASP A 199 29.93 -17.40 81.18
N SER A 200 30.22 -16.17 81.65
CA SER A 200 29.95 -14.94 80.85
C SER A 200 30.73 -14.89 79.54
N VAL A 201 32.01 -15.29 79.59
CA VAL A 201 32.85 -15.40 78.43
C VAL A 201 32.27 -16.41 77.38
N ASN A 202 31.78 -17.53 77.86
CA ASN A 202 31.13 -18.55 76.95
C ASN A 202 29.83 -18.01 76.38
N GLU A 203 29.04 -17.25 77.12
CA GLU A 203 27.85 -16.57 76.57
C GLU A 203 28.23 -15.56 75.48
N ILE A 204 29.23 -14.69 75.74
CA ILE A 204 29.71 -13.71 74.77
C ILE A 204 30.28 -14.42 73.54
N ARG A 205 31.02 -15.54 73.69
CA ARG A 205 31.52 -16.37 72.62
C ARG A 205 30.39 -16.84 71.67
N LYS A 206 29.27 -17.35 72.21
CA LYS A 206 28.10 -17.76 71.45
C LYS A 206 27.51 -16.60 70.64
N ILE A 207 27.43 -15.40 71.22
CA ILE A 207 26.96 -14.19 70.58
C ILE A 207 27.86 -13.82 69.40
N VAL A 208 29.19 -13.88 69.57
CA VAL A 208 30.17 -13.57 68.52
C VAL A 208 30.14 -14.61 67.41
N ASP A 209 29.94 -15.90 67.70
CA ASP A 209 29.76 -16.97 66.73
C ASP A 209 28.49 -16.76 65.96
N ASP A 210 27.35 -16.38 66.54
CA ASP A 210 26.09 -16.04 65.87
C ASP A 210 26.24 -14.79 64.96
N ILE A 211 26.95 -13.77 65.42
CA ILE A 211 27.30 -12.60 64.60
C ILE A 211 28.11 -13.03 63.36
N ASN A 212 29.12 -13.88 63.49
CA ASN A 212 29.91 -14.37 62.40
C ASN A 212 29.06 -15.19 61.38
N ALA A 213 28.18 -16.06 61.88
CA ALA A 213 27.26 -16.81 61.02
C ALA A 213 26.34 -15.88 60.25
N LYS A 214 25.69 -14.93 60.91
CA LYS A 214 24.78 -13.95 60.26
C LYS A 214 25.51 -13.04 59.27
N THR A 215 26.76 -12.65 59.60
CA THR A 215 27.59 -11.85 58.68
C THR A 215 27.93 -12.61 57.39
N ASN A 216 28.28 -13.88 57.48
CA ASN A 216 28.51 -14.74 56.31
C ASN A 216 27.22 -14.91 55.47
N ASP A 217 26.08 -15.13 56.12
CA ASP A 217 24.79 -15.23 55.43
C ASP A 217 24.46 -13.95 54.65
N THR A 218 24.69 -12.78 55.31
CA THR A 218 24.43 -11.48 54.66
C THR A 218 25.34 -11.23 53.46
N VAL A 219 26.62 -11.63 53.53
CA VAL A 219 27.51 -11.56 52.34
C VAL A 219 26.99 -12.45 51.20
N ASN A 220 26.50 -13.64 51.50
CA ASN A 220 25.94 -14.54 50.50
C ASN A 220 24.66 -13.97 49.87
N ILE A 221 23.81 -13.31 50.65
CA ILE A 221 22.59 -12.63 50.15
C ILE A 221 23.00 -11.45 49.28
N ALA A 222 23.97 -10.64 49.68
CA ALA A 222 24.44 -9.50 48.91
C ALA A 222 25.03 -9.93 47.56
N LYS A 223 25.80 -11.02 47.49
CA LYS A 223 26.30 -11.60 46.22
C LYS A 223 25.17 -12.06 45.30
N LYS A 224 24.15 -12.70 45.88
CA LYS A 224 22.96 -13.09 45.06
C LYS A 224 22.22 -11.86 44.53
N ALA A 225 22.18 -10.75 45.29
CA ALA A 225 21.61 -9.50 44.80
C ALA A 225 22.42 -8.92 43.63
N GLU A 226 23.77 -9.02 43.69
CA GLU A 226 24.64 -8.62 42.56
C GLU A 226 24.36 -9.44 41.30
N ASP A 227 24.26 -10.77 41.39
CA ASP A 227 23.91 -11.66 40.26
C ASP A 227 22.54 -11.30 39.63
N VAL A 228 21.54 -10.97 40.49
CA VAL A 228 20.21 -10.57 40.01
C VAL A 228 20.26 -9.24 39.26
N VAL A 229 21.06 -8.28 39.72
CA VAL A 229 21.20 -6.97 39.05
C VAL A 229 21.99 -7.11 37.74
N GLU A 230 22.95 -8.03 37.65
CA GLU A 230 23.63 -8.34 36.37
C GLU A 230 22.63 -8.88 35.33
N ILE A 231 21.81 -9.87 35.67
CA ILE A 231 20.73 -10.40 34.80
C ILE A 231 19.73 -9.29 34.42
N GLN A 232 19.40 -8.41 35.34
CA GLN A 232 18.55 -7.24 35.07
C GLN A 232 19.21 -6.31 34.02
N GLY A 233 20.52 -6.09 34.12
CA GLY A 233 21.30 -5.31 33.14
C GLY A 233 21.21 -5.87 31.72
N GLU A 234 21.36 -7.21 31.57
CA GLU A 234 21.18 -7.87 30.28
C GLU A 234 19.76 -7.70 29.73
N SER A 235 18.75 -7.80 30.60
CA SER A 235 17.35 -7.61 30.22
C SER A 235 17.06 -6.18 29.76
N LEU A 236 17.66 -5.16 30.39
CA LEU A 236 17.55 -3.77 30.01
C LEU A 236 18.23 -3.50 28.66
N GLN A 237 19.39 -4.10 28.42
CA GLN A 237 20.07 -4.00 27.12
C GLN A 237 19.25 -4.60 25.98
N ASN A 238 18.61 -5.74 26.20
CA ASN A 238 17.69 -6.32 25.23
C ASN A 238 16.47 -5.43 24.98
N ALA A 239 15.91 -4.81 26.02
CA ALA A 239 14.81 -3.87 25.89
C ALA A 239 15.22 -2.62 25.08
N GLU A 240 16.41 -2.05 25.34
CA GLU A 240 16.99 -0.95 24.56
C GLU A 240 17.03 -1.29 23.06
N HIS A 241 17.58 -2.46 22.72
CA HIS A 241 17.63 -2.93 21.34
C HIS A 241 16.25 -3.10 20.68
N VAL A 242 15.24 -3.55 21.43
CA VAL A 242 13.86 -3.67 20.92
C VAL A 242 13.28 -2.28 20.62
N PHE A 243 13.48 -1.30 21.50
CA PHE A 243 13.01 0.06 21.28
C PHE A 243 13.69 0.73 20.09
N ASP A 244 15.02 0.53 19.91
CA ASP A 244 15.75 1.02 18.73
C ASP A 244 15.14 0.45 17.42
N LYS A 245 14.85 -0.85 17.39
CA LYS A 245 14.19 -1.47 16.24
C LYS A 245 12.81 -0.90 15.96
N ILE A 246 12.03 -0.66 17.00
CA ILE A 246 10.70 -0.06 16.85
C ILE A 246 10.84 1.35 16.26
N GLN A 247 11.82 2.15 16.72
CA GLN A 247 12.09 3.48 16.17
C GLN A 247 12.46 3.44 14.67
N GLU A 248 13.29 2.49 14.26
CA GLU A 248 13.65 2.26 12.85
C GLU A 248 12.41 1.95 12.00
N GLN A 249 11.55 1.05 12.48
CA GLN A 249 10.32 0.66 11.79
C GLN A 249 9.32 1.82 11.65
N PHE A 250 9.22 2.71 12.64
CA PHE A 250 8.39 3.90 12.53
C PHE A 250 8.94 4.92 11.52
N THR A 251 10.26 5.05 11.42
CA THR A 251 10.90 5.89 10.40
C THR A 251 10.59 5.37 8.99
N GLU A 252 10.66 4.06 8.78
CA GLU A 252 10.29 3.42 7.53
C GLU A 252 8.80 3.58 7.22
N LEU A 253 7.92 3.44 8.24
CA LEU A 253 6.48 3.65 8.07
C LEU A 253 6.16 5.07 7.61
N ILE A 254 6.79 6.09 8.17
CA ILE A 254 6.59 7.49 7.76
C ILE A 254 7.05 7.69 6.31
N SER A 255 8.17 7.12 5.90
CA SER A 255 8.63 7.16 4.52
C SER A 255 7.64 6.52 3.53
N ASN A 256 7.07 5.37 3.90
CA ASN A 256 6.07 4.69 3.08
C ASN A 256 4.75 5.49 2.99
N LEU A 257 4.38 6.24 4.03
CA LEU A 257 3.23 7.13 4.00
C LEU A 257 3.44 8.32 3.05
N ASP A 258 4.65 8.87 2.98
CA ASP A 258 5.01 9.90 2.00
C ASP A 258 4.87 9.38 0.56
N GLU A 259 5.31 8.14 0.30
CA GLU A 259 5.12 7.50 -1.02
C GLU A 259 3.64 7.30 -1.36
N ILE A 260 2.81 6.90 -0.39
CA ILE A 260 1.36 6.75 -0.58
C ILE A 260 0.74 8.12 -0.90
N THR A 261 1.11 9.18 -0.20
CA THR A 261 0.60 10.53 -0.44
C THR A 261 0.95 11.02 -1.85
N ASN A 262 2.18 10.83 -2.29
CA ASN A 262 2.60 11.15 -3.67
C ASN A 262 1.86 10.31 -4.71
N GLY A 263 1.57 9.05 -4.38
CA GLY A 263 0.76 8.16 -5.21
C GLY A 263 -0.69 8.66 -5.35
N ILE A 264 -1.28 9.15 -4.27
CA ILE A 264 -2.63 9.74 -4.26
C ILE A 264 -2.70 10.94 -5.20
N ASP A 265 -1.74 11.86 -5.15
CA ASP A 265 -1.68 13.02 -6.04
C ASP A 265 -1.58 12.59 -7.51
N THR A 266 -0.77 11.58 -7.81
CA THR A 266 -0.65 11.02 -9.16
C THR A 266 -1.97 10.42 -9.65
N ILE A 267 -2.71 9.72 -8.79
CA ILE A 267 -4.03 9.15 -9.14
C ILE A 267 -5.05 10.27 -9.35
N ALA A 268 -5.01 11.35 -8.54
CA ALA A 268 -5.89 12.50 -8.70
C ALA A 268 -5.67 13.21 -10.05
N ASP A 269 -4.42 13.38 -10.48
CA ASP A 269 -4.06 13.95 -11.78
C ASP A 269 -4.52 13.04 -12.94
N ALA A 270 -4.28 11.73 -12.84
CA ALA A 270 -4.73 10.77 -13.85
C ALA A 270 -6.27 10.74 -13.97
N LYS A 271 -7.00 10.84 -12.85
CA LYS A 271 -8.46 10.97 -12.82
C LYS A 271 -8.91 12.23 -13.57
N ALA A 272 -8.28 13.40 -13.32
CA ALA A 272 -8.61 14.63 -14.02
C ALA A 272 -8.45 14.49 -15.53
N GLN A 273 -7.32 13.93 -15.99
CA GLN A 273 -7.09 13.66 -17.41
C GLN A 273 -8.11 12.69 -18.02
N THR A 274 -8.56 11.69 -17.23
CA THR A 274 -9.60 10.74 -17.68
C THR A 274 -10.94 11.46 -17.86
N ILE A 275 -11.33 12.36 -16.97
CA ILE A 275 -12.54 13.17 -17.09
C ILE A 275 -12.49 14.04 -18.35
N ASP A 276 -11.38 14.71 -18.63
CA ASP A 276 -11.19 15.51 -19.85
C ASP A 276 -11.31 14.67 -21.12
N ALA A 277 -10.76 13.44 -21.10
CA ALA A 277 -10.90 12.50 -22.21
C ALA A 277 -12.36 12.07 -22.41
N ILE A 278 -13.11 11.78 -21.34
CA ILE A 278 -14.54 11.41 -21.43
C ILE A 278 -15.36 12.59 -21.97
N GLN A 279 -15.08 13.82 -21.57
CA GLN A 279 -15.74 15.00 -22.12
C GLN A 279 -15.46 15.14 -23.62
N SER A 280 -14.24 14.89 -24.05
CA SER A 280 -13.86 14.89 -25.47
C SER A 280 -14.61 13.81 -26.24
N ILE A 281 -14.72 12.59 -25.69
CA ILE A 281 -15.50 11.49 -26.28
C ILE A 281 -16.97 11.89 -26.43
N SER A 282 -17.57 12.53 -25.42
CA SER A 282 -18.96 13.01 -25.46
C SER A 282 -19.16 14.05 -26.57
N ALA A 283 -18.24 14.99 -26.74
CA ALA A 283 -18.28 15.96 -27.82
C ALA A 283 -18.19 15.31 -29.20
N VAL A 284 -17.28 14.35 -29.40
CA VAL A 284 -17.16 13.57 -30.63
C VAL A 284 -18.41 12.74 -30.92
N SER A 285 -19.03 12.17 -29.88
CA SER A 285 -20.31 11.44 -30.02
C SER A 285 -21.42 12.35 -30.55
N GLN A 286 -21.55 13.57 -30.03
CA GLN A 286 -22.51 14.56 -30.50
C GLN A 286 -22.25 14.97 -31.96
N GLU A 287 -21.00 15.19 -32.33
CA GLU A 287 -20.61 15.52 -33.70
C GLU A 287 -20.91 14.33 -34.66
N THR A 288 -20.64 13.10 -34.21
CA THR A 288 -20.93 11.89 -34.97
C THR A 288 -22.45 11.71 -35.19
N ALA A 289 -23.27 12.00 -34.15
CA ALA A 289 -24.72 11.98 -34.26
C ALA A 289 -25.22 12.98 -35.35
N ALA A 290 -24.74 14.22 -35.28
CA ALA A 290 -25.10 15.27 -36.26
C ALA A 290 -24.66 14.90 -37.69
N ALA A 291 -23.47 14.34 -37.86
CA ALA A 291 -22.98 13.87 -39.15
C ALA A 291 -23.82 12.68 -39.67
N SER A 292 -24.26 11.78 -38.81
CA SER A 292 -25.14 10.65 -39.16
C SER A 292 -26.53 11.12 -39.66
N GLU A 293 -27.10 12.15 -39.02
CA GLU A 293 -28.34 12.78 -39.48
C GLU A 293 -28.18 13.38 -40.87
N GLU A 294 -27.09 14.08 -41.16
CA GLU A 294 -26.80 14.67 -42.47
C GLU A 294 -26.62 13.59 -43.56
N VAL A 295 -25.94 12.47 -43.24
CA VAL A 295 -25.80 11.34 -44.16
C VAL A 295 -27.15 10.68 -44.41
N THR A 296 -28.01 10.53 -43.39
CA THR A 296 -29.37 10.01 -43.54
C THR A 296 -30.21 10.87 -44.47
N GLU A 297 -30.18 12.20 -44.30
CA GLU A 297 -30.85 13.13 -45.22
C GLU A 297 -30.32 13.01 -46.67
N THR A 298 -29.02 12.88 -46.80
CA THR A 298 -28.37 12.70 -48.12
C THR A 298 -28.78 11.39 -48.76
N ALA A 299 -28.81 10.28 -48.01
CA ALA A 299 -29.29 8.99 -48.52
C ALA A 299 -30.75 9.04 -48.96
N ASN A 300 -31.62 9.70 -48.20
CA ASN A 300 -33.02 9.90 -48.57
C ASN A 300 -33.16 10.70 -49.90
N ARG A 301 -32.39 11.78 -50.06
CA ARG A 301 -32.37 12.55 -51.32
C ARG A 301 -31.88 11.70 -52.49
N GLN A 302 -30.89 10.85 -52.25
CA GLN A 302 -30.35 9.94 -53.29
C GLN A 302 -31.39 8.93 -53.71
N LEU A 303 -32.20 8.36 -52.80
CA LEU A 303 -33.32 7.47 -53.16
C LEU A 303 -34.32 8.15 -54.08
N GLN A 304 -34.72 9.39 -53.81
CA GLN A 304 -35.62 10.17 -54.68
C GLN A 304 -34.99 10.43 -56.07
N GLN A 305 -33.71 10.71 -56.14
CA GLN A 305 -32.99 10.91 -57.39
C GLN A 305 -32.92 9.63 -58.22
N VAL A 306 -32.72 8.46 -57.58
CA VAL A 306 -32.72 7.14 -58.24
C VAL A 306 -34.11 6.84 -58.83
N GLU A 307 -35.20 7.14 -58.11
CA GLU A 307 -36.55 6.99 -58.60
C GLU A 307 -36.79 7.85 -59.83
N THR A 308 -36.40 9.14 -59.81
CA THR A 308 -36.50 10.07 -60.93
C THR A 308 -35.68 9.58 -62.13
N LEU A 309 -34.44 9.04 -61.88
CA LEU A 309 -33.58 8.51 -62.91
C LEU A 309 -34.20 7.28 -63.60
N ASN A 310 -34.84 6.41 -62.81
CA ASN A 310 -35.52 5.21 -63.31
C ASN A 310 -36.74 5.59 -64.19
N GLU A 311 -37.56 6.57 -63.80
CA GLU A 311 -38.64 7.13 -64.60
C GLU A 311 -38.11 7.74 -65.89
N ALA A 312 -37.02 8.52 -65.89
CA ALA A 312 -36.45 9.10 -67.06
C ALA A 312 -35.90 8.03 -68.04
N ALA A 313 -35.27 6.97 -67.51
CA ALA A 313 -34.80 5.84 -68.27
C ALA A 313 -35.98 5.09 -68.98
N GLN A 314 -37.07 4.86 -68.23
CA GLN A 314 -38.32 4.23 -68.83
C GLN A 314 -38.90 5.09 -69.91
N ASN A 315 -39.00 6.39 -69.72
CA ASN A 315 -39.51 7.32 -70.76
C ASN A 315 -38.60 7.33 -72.01
N LEU A 316 -37.27 7.30 -71.78
CA LEU A 316 -36.30 7.27 -72.91
C LEU A 316 -36.42 5.94 -73.70
N ASN A 317 -36.61 4.82 -73.00
CA ASN A 317 -36.86 3.51 -73.65
C ASN A 317 -38.14 3.52 -74.46
N GLN A 318 -39.24 4.08 -73.97
CA GLN A 318 -40.50 4.20 -74.74
C GLN A 318 -40.30 5.06 -75.98
N ASN A 319 -39.62 6.21 -75.86
CA ASN A 319 -39.34 7.09 -76.98
C ASN A 319 -38.42 6.44 -78.00
N SER A 320 -37.41 5.71 -77.63
CA SER A 320 -36.54 4.95 -78.57
C SER A 320 -37.30 3.86 -79.26
N SER A 321 -38.13 3.10 -78.53
CA SER A 321 -38.97 2.07 -79.17
C SER A 321 -39.97 2.66 -80.17
N ALA A 322 -40.57 3.83 -79.83
CA ALA A 322 -41.49 4.54 -80.79
C ALA A 322 -40.72 5.01 -82.04
N LEU A 323 -39.50 5.51 -81.88
CA LEU A 323 -38.64 5.91 -82.99
C LEU A 323 -38.25 4.71 -83.86
N ALA A 324 -37.86 3.58 -83.29
CA ALA A 324 -37.57 2.35 -84.02
C ALA A 324 -38.77 1.87 -84.83
N ASN A 325 -39.96 1.88 -84.24
CA ASN A 325 -41.23 1.53 -84.94
C ASN A 325 -41.54 2.49 -86.07
N ALA A 326 -41.30 3.81 -85.86
CA ALA A 326 -41.51 4.79 -87.00
C ALA A 326 -40.53 4.59 -88.10
N ILE A 327 -39.30 4.22 -87.81
CA ILE A 327 -38.26 3.92 -88.83
C ILE A 327 -38.58 2.64 -89.61
N ASP A 328 -39.10 1.61 -89.02
CA ASP A 328 -39.43 0.34 -89.67
C ASP A 328 -40.61 0.48 -90.64
N LEU A 329 -41.40 1.58 -90.59
CA LEU A 329 -42.39 1.92 -91.61
C LEU A 329 -41.77 2.28 -92.95
N PHE A 330 -40.55 2.76 -92.97
CA PHE A 330 -39.80 3.01 -94.25
C PHE A 330 -39.20 1.68 -94.75
N LYS A 331 -39.87 1.05 -95.65
CA LYS A 331 -39.35 -0.14 -96.35
C LYS A 331 -38.17 0.25 -97.26
N ILE A 332 -36.98 0.15 -96.74
CA ILE A 332 -35.76 0.51 -97.44
C ILE A 332 -35.03 -0.73 -97.98
#